data_8384e143099fc88e883ab52a1ccc0b09
#
_entry.id   8384e143099fc88e883ab52a1ccc0b09
#
_cell.length_a   1.000
_cell.length_b   1.000
_cell.length_c   1.000
_cell.angle_alpha   90.00
_cell.angle_beta   90.00
_cell.angle_gamma   90.00
#
_symmetry.space_group_name_H-M   'P 1'
#
loop_
_entity.id
_entity.type
_entity.pdbx_description
1 polymer ?
#
loop_
_entity_poly.entity_id
_entity_poly.type
_entity_poly.pdbx_seq_one_letter_code
_entity_poly.pdbx_strand_id
1 'polypeptide(L)'
;MKTFEEKKRQYAQLLIKFGLNLQKGQNLILNAPIEAHDFVLLLAEVAYEAGAREIFYRRQSERLEALKYEKAPEEVFGSYPQWLADGYTEEVQKNCAVLSLYMEDPKVLEKADPRLLEKEVKARASAFKRYKDFVTGNGTNWLIASIPTAGWANAIY
;
A
#
# COMPACT_ATOMS: atom_id res chain seq x y z
N MET A 1 -26.95 -16.35 8.94
CA MET A 1 -26.07 -15.17 9.16
C MET A 1 -24.72 -15.52 8.56
N LYS A 2 -24.09 -14.64 7.75
CA LYS A 2 -22.80 -14.92 7.12
C LYS A 2 -21.71 -14.98 8.18
N THR A 3 -20.79 -15.93 8.04
CA THR A 3 -19.62 -16.07 8.88
C THR A 3 -18.64 -14.89 8.69
N PHE A 4 -17.71 -14.71 9.60
CA PHE A 4 -16.68 -13.65 9.47
C PHE A 4 -15.79 -13.86 8.23
N GLU A 5 -15.44 -15.11 7.91
CA GLU A 5 -14.66 -15.45 6.72
C GLU A 5 -15.42 -15.16 5.42
N GLU A 6 -16.72 -15.46 5.37
CA GLU A 6 -17.57 -15.11 4.23
C GLU A 6 -17.65 -13.59 4.02
N LYS A 7 -17.71 -12.81 5.12
CA LYS A 7 -17.69 -11.33 5.04
C LYS A 7 -16.35 -10.81 4.54
N LYS A 8 -15.23 -11.37 5.02
CA LYS A 8 -13.89 -11.03 4.52
C LYS A 8 -13.76 -11.29 3.02
N ARG A 9 -14.22 -12.45 2.54
CA ARG A 9 -14.18 -12.79 1.12
C ARG A 9 -15.05 -11.84 0.29
N GLN A 10 -16.24 -11.49 0.78
CA GLN A 10 -17.09 -10.49 0.11
C GLN A 10 -16.43 -9.13 0.03
N TYR A 11 -15.75 -8.70 1.10
CA TYR A 11 -15.00 -7.46 1.10
C TYR A 11 -13.85 -7.50 0.08
N ALA A 12 -13.08 -8.57 0.03
CA ALA A 12 -12.05 -8.77 -0.98
C ALA A 12 -12.62 -8.70 -2.42
N GLN A 13 -13.78 -9.34 -2.66
CA GLN A 13 -14.47 -9.27 -3.95
C GLN A 13 -14.93 -7.85 -4.28
N LEU A 14 -15.46 -7.13 -3.30
CA LEU A 14 -15.85 -5.73 -3.46
C LEU A 14 -14.66 -4.85 -3.87
N LEU A 15 -13.52 -5.02 -3.19
CA LEU A 15 -12.31 -4.26 -3.48
C LEU A 15 -11.76 -4.55 -4.88
N ILE A 16 -11.62 -5.83 -5.24
CA ILE A 16 -10.98 -6.22 -6.51
C ILE A 16 -11.90 -6.00 -7.71
N LYS A 17 -13.16 -6.49 -7.63
CA LYS A 17 -14.04 -6.53 -8.81
C LYS A 17 -14.77 -5.21 -9.04
N PHE A 18 -15.12 -4.50 -7.99
CA PHE A 18 -15.92 -3.27 -8.08
C PHE A 18 -15.08 -2.01 -7.81
N GLY A 19 -14.43 -1.92 -6.63
CA GLY A 19 -13.68 -0.73 -6.25
C GLY A 19 -12.49 -0.47 -7.17
N LEU A 20 -11.63 -1.47 -7.34
CA LEU A 20 -10.47 -1.40 -8.23
C LEU A 20 -10.86 -1.62 -9.70
N ASN A 21 -11.92 -2.39 -9.95
CA ASN A 21 -12.33 -2.81 -11.29
C ASN A 21 -11.18 -3.45 -12.06
N LEU A 22 -10.51 -4.42 -11.43
CA LEU A 22 -9.36 -5.12 -12.01
C LEU A 22 -9.75 -5.79 -13.33
N GLN A 23 -8.97 -5.54 -14.38
CA GLN A 23 -9.23 -6.10 -15.70
C GLN A 23 -8.44 -7.39 -15.92
N LYS A 24 -9.03 -8.32 -16.69
CA LYS A 24 -8.36 -9.57 -17.05
C LYS A 24 -7.04 -9.29 -17.77
N GLY A 25 -5.99 -9.98 -17.34
CA GLY A 25 -4.63 -9.81 -17.87
C GLY A 25 -3.85 -8.63 -17.31
N GLN A 26 -4.45 -7.82 -16.42
CA GLN A 26 -3.76 -6.73 -15.73
C GLN A 26 -2.83 -7.26 -14.64
N ASN A 27 -1.68 -6.63 -14.47
CA ASN A 27 -0.85 -6.78 -13.28
C ASN A 27 -1.46 -5.96 -12.12
N LEU A 28 -1.15 -6.35 -10.89
CA LEU A 28 -1.60 -5.67 -9.68
C LEU A 28 -0.43 -5.37 -8.75
N ILE A 29 -0.20 -4.10 -8.44
CA ILE A 29 0.61 -3.69 -7.30
C ILE A 29 -0.30 -3.66 -6.07
N LEU A 30 0.04 -4.46 -5.06
CA LEU A 30 -0.69 -4.54 -3.81
C LEU A 30 0.20 -4.03 -2.68
N ASN A 31 -0.07 -2.80 -2.22
CA ASN A 31 0.62 -2.21 -1.10
C ASN A 31 -0.16 -2.51 0.18
N ALA A 32 0.46 -3.19 1.14
CA ALA A 32 -0.20 -3.49 2.40
C ALA A 32 0.78 -3.71 3.56
N PRO A 33 0.37 -3.43 4.80
CA PRO A 33 1.14 -3.78 5.98
C PRO A 33 1.34 -5.29 6.09
N ILE A 34 2.46 -5.68 6.68
CA ILE A 34 2.76 -7.11 6.90
C ILE A 34 1.74 -7.79 7.81
N GLU A 35 1.12 -7.04 8.72
CA GLU A 35 0.06 -7.49 9.61
C GLU A 35 -1.22 -7.89 8.86
N ALA A 36 -1.41 -7.40 7.64
CA ALA A 36 -2.55 -7.74 6.78
C ALA A 36 -2.33 -8.99 5.93
N HIS A 37 -1.24 -9.74 6.15
CA HIS A 37 -0.81 -10.81 5.24
C HIS A 37 -1.91 -11.81 4.89
N ASP A 38 -2.68 -12.28 5.87
CA ASP A 38 -3.78 -13.25 5.64
C ASP A 38 -4.86 -12.68 4.72
N PHE A 39 -5.17 -11.38 4.88
CA PHE A 39 -6.13 -10.72 3.99
C PHE A 39 -5.53 -10.45 2.60
N VAL A 40 -4.23 -10.19 2.52
CA VAL A 40 -3.50 -10.06 1.25
C VAL A 40 -3.57 -11.36 0.45
N LEU A 41 -3.42 -12.52 1.10
CA LEU A 41 -3.57 -13.81 0.43
C LEU A 41 -4.99 -13.98 -0.14
N LEU A 42 -6.01 -13.61 0.62
CA LEU A 42 -7.40 -13.66 0.15
C LEU A 42 -7.65 -12.69 -1.02
N LEU A 43 -7.09 -11.47 -0.96
CA LEU A 43 -7.15 -10.51 -2.08
C LEU A 43 -6.45 -11.05 -3.33
N ALA A 44 -5.29 -11.69 -3.16
CA ALA A 44 -4.56 -12.29 -4.26
C ALA A 44 -5.34 -13.43 -4.92
N GLU A 45 -5.96 -14.31 -4.11
CA GLU A 45 -6.84 -15.36 -4.61
C GLU A 45 -7.97 -14.77 -5.46
N VAL A 46 -8.69 -13.77 -4.94
CA VAL A 46 -9.79 -13.10 -5.64
C VAL A 46 -9.31 -12.37 -6.90
N ALA A 47 -8.11 -11.77 -6.86
CA ALA A 47 -7.53 -11.09 -8.02
C ALA A 47 -7.17 -12.08 -9.14
N TYR A 48 -6.57 -13.22 -8.81
CA TYR A 48 -6.30 -14.26 -9.79
C TYR A 48 -7.58 -14.88 -10.34
N GLU A 49 -8.60 -15.10 -9.52
CA GLU A 49 -9.95 -15.51 -9.99
C GLU A 49 -10.58 -14.48 -10.95
N ALA A 50 -10.29 -13.18 -10.74
CA ALA A 50 -10.73 -12.12 -11.64
C ALA A 50 -9.88 -12.00 -12.92
N GLY A 51 -8.79 -12.76 -13.01
CA GLY A 51 -7.91 -12.81 -14.17
C GLY A 51 -6.68 -11.93 -14.11
N ALA A 52 -6.22 -11.54 -12.91
CA ALA A 52 -4.91 -10.87 -12.75
C ALA A 52 -3.81 -11.72 -13.39
N ARG A 53 -2.84 -11.05 -14.03
CA ARG A 53 -1.69 -11.72 -14.64
C ARG A 53 -0.59 -11.99 -13.62
N GLU A 54 -0.19 -10.96 -12.87
CA GLU A 54 0.87 -11.03 -11.88
C GLU A 54 0.52 -10.09 -10.72
N ILE A 55 0.94 -10.43 -9.48
CA ILE A 55 0.72 -9.61 -8.30
C ILE A 55 2.04 -9.27 -7.65
N PHE A 56 2.35 -7.97 -7.58
CA PHE A 56 3.53 -7.43 -6.90
C PHE A 56 3.14 -6.96 -5.50
N TYR A 57 3.44 -7.77 -4.49
CA TYR A 57 3.15 -7.43 -3.11
C TYR A 57 4.26 -6.58 -2.49
N ARG A 58 3.97 -5.30 -2.27
CA ARG A 58 4.82 -4.39 -1.53
C ARG A 58 4.44 -4.40 -0.05
N ARG A 59 5.28 -5.02 0.74
CA ARG A 59 5.10 -5.11 2.19
C ARG A 59 5.55 -3.82 2.87
N GLN A 60 4.74 -3.33 3.79
CA GLN A 60 5.05 -2.20 4.65
C GLN A 60 5.16 -2.71 6.10
N SER A 61 6.15 -2.22 6.84
CA SER A 61 6.31 -2.53 8.25
C SER A 61 6.52 -1.24 9.04
N GLU A 62 5.49 -0.84 9.77
CA GLU A 62 5.54 0.34 10.62
C GLU A 62 6.64 0.24 11.68
N ARG A 63 6.85 -0.97 12.21
CA ARG A 63 7.92 -1.22 13.18
C ARG A 63 9.31 -1.02 12.59
N LEU A 64 9.52 -1.44 11.34
CA LEU A 64 10.79 -1.19 10.62
C LEU A 64 10.97 0.30 10.34
N GLU A 65 9.89 0.98 10.00
CA GLU A 65 9.90 2.43 9.78
C GLU A 65 10.24 3.19 11.06
N ALA A 66 9.59 2.87 12.18
CA ALA A 66 9.92 3.45 13.48
C ALA A 66 11.40 3.22 13.86
N LEU A 67 11.91 2.00 13.63
CA LEU A 67 13.31 1.67 13.87
C LEU A 67 14.28 2.50 13.02
N LYS A 68 13.89 2.83 11.78
CA LYS A 68 14.65 3.72 10.92
C LYS A 68 14.79 5.12 11.53
N TYR A 69 13.70 5.69 12.06
CA TYR A 69 13.76 7.00 12.75
C TYR A 69 14.60 6.98 14.02
N GLU A 70 14.72 5.85 14.69
CA GLU A 70 15.53 5.72 15.91
C GLU A 70 17.02 5.49 15.64
N LYS A 71 17.38 4.82 14.55
CA LYS A 71 18.72 4.24 14.36
C LYS A 71 19.43 4.70 13.09
N ALA A 72 18.72 5.13 12.06
CA ALA A 72 19.37 5.50 10.81
C ALA A 72 20.05 6.87 10.89
N PRO A 73 21.16 7.10 10.18
CA PRO A 73 21.81 8.40 10.12
C PRO A 73 20.92 9.43 9.40
N GLU A 74 20.99 10.68 9.82
CA GLU A 74 20.09 11.74 9.38
C GLU A 74 20.07 11.97 7.86
N GLU A 75 21.21 11.79 7.21
CA GLU A 75 21.34 11.98 5.75
C GLU A 75 20.42 11.07 4.92
N VAL A 76 20.04 9.91 5.46
CA VAL A 76 19.16 8.94 4.78
C VAL A 76 17.77 9.52 4.50
N PHE A 77 17.27 10.42 5.36
CA PHE A 77 15.94 11.00 5.24
C PHE A 77 15.83 12.08 4.16
N GLY A 78 16.96 12.58 3.65
CA GLY A 78 16.99 13.59 2.59
C GLY A 78 16.94 13.05 1.17
N SER A 79 16.93 11.72 0.98
CA SER A 79 16.91 11.08 -0.33
C SER A 79 15.97 9.88 -0.33
N TYR A 80 15.47 9.55 -1.50
CA TYR A 80 14.70 8.33 -1.71
C TYR A 80 15.26 7.56 -2.91
N PRO A 81 15.34 6.22 -2.86
CA PRO A 81 15.90 5.44 -3.97
C PRO A 81 15.12 5.65 -5.27
N GLN A 82 15.71 6.38 -6.21
CA GLN A 82 15.04 6.74 -7.47
C GLN A 82 14.68 5.51 -8.29
N TRP A 83 15.55 4.48 -8.31
CA TRP A 83 15.29 3.23 -9.03
C TRP A 83 13.98 2.55 -8.59
N LEU A 84 13.61 2.67 -7.31
CA LEU A 84 12.37 2.10 -6.78
C LEU A 84 11.16 2.87 -7.31
N ALA A 85 11.22 4.20 -7.30
CA ALA A 85 10.17 5.05 -7.83
C ALA A 85 10.00 4.86 -9.36
N ASP A 86 11.11 4.74 -10.09
CA ASP A 86 11.10 4.52 -11.53
C ASP A 86 10.50 3.14 -11.88
N GLY A 87 10.86 2.07 -11.15
CA GLY A 87 10.28 0.75 -11.35
C GLY A 87 8.76 0.73 -11.17
N TYR A 88 8.24 1.37 -10.12
CA TYR A 88 6.79 1.50 -9.94
C TYR A 88 6.14 2.35 -11.03
N THR A 89 6.81 3.41 -11.48
CA THR A 89 6.30 4.26 -12.55
C THR A 89 6.18 3.48 -13.87
N GLU A 90 7.20 2.71 -14.22
CA GLU A 90 7.17 1.85 -15.41
C GLU A 90 6.03 0.84 -15.36
N GLU A 91 5.82 0.19 -14.22
CA GLU A 91 4.76 -0.82 -14.10
C GLU A 91 3.35 -0.22 -14.23
N VAL A 92 3.06 0.91 -13.61
CA VAL A 92 1.75 1.55 -13.77
C VAL A 92 1.53 2.07 -15.18
N GLN A 93 2.58 2.51 -15.88
CA GLN A 93 2.51 2.93 -17.29
C GLN A 93 2.23 1.75 -18.25
N LYS A 94 2.52 0.52 -17.82
CA LYS A 94 2.14 -0.72 -18.52
C LYS A 94 0.73 -1.21 -18.13
N ASN A 95 -0.11 -0.34 -17.60
CA ASN A 95 -1.48 -0.63 -17.16
C ASN A 95 -1.56 -1.58 -15.93
N CYS A 96 -0.58 -1.52 -15.01
CA CYS A 96 -0.64 -2.24 -13.76
C CYS A 96 -1.59 -1.52 -12.79
N ALA A 97 -2.63 -2.22 -12.31
CA ALA A 97 -3.55 -1.67 -11.32
C ALA A 97 -2.88 -1.51 -9.94
N VAL A 98 -3.38 -0.62 -9.10
CA VAL A 98 -2.81 -0.35 -7.77
C VAL A 98 -3.87 -0.43 -6.68
N LEU A 99 -3.71 -1.34 -5.74
CA LEU A 99 -4.49 -1.40 -4.50
C LEU A 99 -3.58 -1.10 -3.31
N SER A 100 -3.93 -0.07 -2.55
CA SER A 100 -3.22 0.28 -1.33
C SER A 100 -4.11 0.11 -0.11
N LEU A 101 -3.68 -0.74 0.83
CA LEU A 101 -4.34 -0.94 2.11
C LEU A 101 -3.64 -0.12 3.18
N TYR A 102 -4.39 0.72 3.84
CA TYR A 102 -3.93 1.52 4.98
C TYR A 102 -4.44 0.93 6.28
N MET A 103 -3.53 0.76 7.24
CA MET A 103 -3.80 0.20 8.56
C MET A 103 -2.86 0.87 9.58
N GLU A 104 -2.73 2.20 9.49
CA GLU A 104 -1.74 2.93 10.29
C GLU A 104 -2.12 2.96 11.78
N ASP A 105 -1.16 2.61 12.65
CA ASP A 105 -1.23 2.93 14.07
C ASP A 105 -0.68 4.35 14.26
N PRO A 106 -1.51 5.33 14.65
CA PRO A 106 -1.06 6.72 14.79
C PRO A 106 0.04 6.92 15.84
N LYS A 107 0.27 5.93 16.71
CA LYS A 107 1.28 6.01 17.78
C LYS A 107 2.66 5.54 17.36
N VAL A 108 2.79 4.83 16.24
CA VAL A 108 4.07 4.22 15.81
C VAL A 108 5.17 5.26 15.60
N LEU A 109 4.82 6.40 15.01
CA LEU A 109 5.77 7.49 14.73
C LEU A 109 5.64 8.67 15.71
N GLU A 110 4.91 8.53 16.82
CA GLU A 110 4.72 9.61 17.81
C GLU A 110 6.04 10.15 18.38
N LYS A 111 7.07 9.29 18.48
CA LYS A 111 8.40 9.64 19.00
C LYS A 111 9.39 10.03 17.91
N ALA A 112 9.02 9.99 16.65
CA ALA A 112 9.91 10.37 15.55
C ALA A 112 10.14 11.88 15.53
N ASP A 113 11.37 12.31 15.20
CA ASP A 113 11.68 13.74 15.04
C ASP A 113 10.86 14.32 13.87
N PRO A 114 10.00 15.32 14.12
CA PRO A 114 9.17 15.93 13.08
C PRO A 114 9.98 16.49 11.88
N ARG A 115 11.22 16.93 12.12
CA ARG A 115 12.10 17.42 11.05
C ARG A 115 12.53 16.30 10.11
N LEU A 116 12.82 15.11 10.64
CA LEU A 116 13.17 13.94 9.84
C LEU A 116 11.97 13.42 9.07
N LEU A 117 10.78 13.41 9.68
CA LEU A 117 9.53 13.07 9.02
C LEU A 117 9.27 14.01 7.82
N GLU A 118 9.36 15.31 8.01
CA GLU A 118 9.18 16.29 6.92
C GLU A 118 10.20 16.09 5.80
N LYS A 119 11.46 15.86 6.15
CA LYS A 119 12.56 15.64 5.21
C LYS A 119 12.31 14.41 4.35
N GLU A 120 11.90 13.29 4.96
CA GLU A 120 11.59 12.06 4.24
C GLU A 120 10.34 12.19 3.37
N VAL A 121 9.27 12.80 3.87
CA VAL A 121 8.05 13.03 3.10
C VAL A 121 8.35 13.85 1.83
N LYS A 122 9.16 14.90 1.94
CA LYS A 122 9.58 15.71 0.77
C LYS A 122 10.41 14.90 -0.22
N ALA A 123 11.40 14.14 0.26
CA ALA A 123 12.25 13.32 -0.60
C ALA A 123 11.43 12.25 -1.35
N ARG A 124 10.55 11.56 -0.63
CA ARG A 124 9.64 10.55 -1.20
C ARG A 124 8.65 11.16 -2.20
N ALA A 125 8.04 12.29 -1.86
CA ALA A 125 7.10 12.98 -2.75
C ALA A 125 7.78 13.41 -4.04
N SER A 126 9.02 13.88 -3.97
CA SER A 126 9.81 14.24 -5.16
C SER A 126 10.12 13.02 -6.02
N ALA A 127 10.61 11.93 -5.44
CA ALA A 127 10.96 10.72 -6.17
C ALA A 127 9.73 10.09 -6.86
N PHE A 128 8.60 10.03 -6.16
CA PHE A 128 7.35 9.43 -6.66
C PHE A 128 6.44 10.39 -7.43
N LYS A 129 6.88 11.61 -7.75
CA LYS A 129 6.04 12.59 -8.42
C LYS A 129 5.42 12.06 -9.72
N ARG A 130 6.23 11.48 -10.59
CA ARG A 130 5.76 10.91 -11.88
C ARG A 130 4.76 9.78 -11.69
N TYR A 131 5.05 8.87 -10.76
CA TYR A 131 4.13 7.78 -10.38
C TYR A 131 2.79 8.34 -9.89
N LYS A 132 2.84 9.26 -8.93
CA LYS A 132 1.66 9.87 -8.34
C LYS A 132 0.81 10.59 -9.38
N ASP A 133 1.43 11.45 -10.20
CA ASP A 133 0.73 12.21 -11.24
C ASP A 133 0.03 11.27 -12.24
N PHE A 134 0.67 10.16 -12.61
CA PHE A 134 0.09 9.17 -13.51
C PHE A 134 -1.11 8.44 -12.87
N VAL A 135 -0.95 7.92 -11.66
CA VAL A 135 -1.99 7.16 -10.95
C VAL A 135 -3.19 8.05 -10.61
N THR A 136 -2.97 9.21 -10.00
CA THR A 136 -4.05 10.13 -9.61
C THR A 136 -4.70 10.83 -10.82
N GLY A 137 -3.99 10.91 -11.95
CA GLY A 137 -4.53 11.35 -13.23
C GLY A 137 -5.37 10.28 -13.97
N ASN A 138 -5.69 9.17 -13.29
CA ASN A 138 -6.43 8.03 -13.85
C ASN A 138 -5.72 7.34 -15.03
N GLY A 139 -4.38 7.34 -15.03
CA GLY A 139 -3.58 6.61 -16.02
C GLY A 139 -3.70 5.09 -15.88
N THR A 140 -4.13 4.61 -14.71
CA THR A 140 -4.48 3.20 -14.45
C THR A 140 -5.56 3.12 -13.37
N ASN A 141 -6.11 1.91 -13.16
CA ASN A 141 -7.05 1.64 -12.07
C ASN A 141 -6.33 1.69 -10.72
N TRP A 142 -6.86 2.44 -9.79
CA TRP A 142 -6.31 2.50 -8.44
C TRP A 142 -7.40 2.59 -7.38
N LEU A 143 -7.09 2.04 -6.20
CA LEU A 143 -7.99 2.05 -5.05
C LEU A 143 -7.19 2.17 -3.77
N ILE A 144 -7.68 2.96 -2.83
CA ILE A 144 -7.25 2.98 -1.44
C ILE A 144 -8.37 2.39 -0.60
N ALA A 145 -8.01 1.44 0.27
CA ALA A 145 -8.94 0.83 1.20
C ALA A 145 -8.31 0.70 2.58
N SER A 146 -9.12 0.53 3.60
CA SER A 146 -8.67 0.35 4.99
C SER A 146 -9.12 -1.00 5.52
N ILE A 147 -8.27 -1.59 6.37
CA ILE A 147 -8.61 -2.77 7.16
C ILE A 147 -8.34 -2.42 8.62
N PRO A 148 -9.31 -2.64 9.53
CA PRO A 148 -9.09 -2.40 10.95
C PRO A 148 -8.03 -3.37 11.50
N THR A 149 -7.00 -2.83 12.15
CA THR A 149 -6.05 -3.59 12.96
C THR A 149 -6.43 -3.55 14.43
N ALA A 150 -5.84 -4.46 15.21
CA ALA A 150 -5.93 -4.38 16.67
C ALA A 150 -5.33 -3.05 17.19
N GLY A 151 -4.20 -2.56 16.63
CA GLY A 151 -3.59 -1.29 17.00
C GLY A 151 -4.52 -0.10 16.73
N TRP A 152 -5.12 -0.05 15.56
CA TRP A 152 -6.08 0.99 15.21
C TRP A 152 -7.36 0.91 16.07
N ALA A 153 -7.90 -0.29 16.28
CA ALA A 153 -9.05 -0.48 17.15
C ALA A 153 -8.77 -0.02 18.60
N ASN A 154 -7.59 -0.36 19.16
CA ASN A 154 -7.18 0.08 20.49
C ASN A 154 -6.90 1.59 20.60
N ALA A 155 -6.67 2.28 19.49
CA ALA A 155 -6.49 3.73 19.49
C ALA A 155 -7.82 4.50 19.45
N ILE A 156 -8.92 3.84 19.02
CA ILE A 156 -10.24 4.46 18.87
C ILE A 156 -11.19 4.07 20.01
N TYR A 157 -11.04 2.89 20.59
CA TYR A 157 -11.87 2.36 21.67
C TYR A 157 -11.07 2.22 22.97
#